data_0569aa0a41ed587ad839698dcc120601
#
_entry.id   0569aa0a41ed587ad839698dcc120601
#
_cell.length_a   1.000
_cell.length_b   1.000
_cell.length_c   1.000
_cell.angle_alpha   90.00
_cell.angle_beta   90.00
_cell.angle_gamma   90.00
#
_symmetry.space_group_name_H-M   'P 1'
#
loop_
_entity.id
_entity.type
_entity.pdbx_description
1 polymer ?
#
loop_
_entity_poly.entity_id
_entity_poly.type
_entity_poly.pdbx_seq_one_letter_code
_entity_poly.pdbx_strand_id
1 'polypeptide(L)'
;RVLPAHPARSHDGFRGGNLRGVLHPSANDGTTVNTPIDPAQWTCPTPTSLRPEVVLGHGGGGRLTAELISSVFLPALNNPLLAQQADSTVVLVGDQQLAFTTDSFVVHPLFFPGGDIGSLAVHGTVNDLACSGAEPLYLSAAFIIEEGMSMDTLSRIAESMSAASAAAGVAIVAGDTKV
;
A
#
# COMPACT_ATOMS: atom_id res chain seq x y z
N ARG A 1 -2.53 20.59 -14.55
CA ARG A 1 -3.70 21.50 -14.52
C ARG A 1 -4.52 21.12 -13.30
N VAL A 2 -4.43 21.91 -12.23
CA VAL A 2 -5.16 21.66 -10.99
C VAL A 2 -6.63 22.07 -11.20
N LEU A 3 -7.55 21.15 -11.01
CA LEU A 3 -8.98 21.43 -11.02
C LEU A 3 -9.40 22.11 -9.71
N PRO A 4 -10.32 23.08 -9.71
CA PRO A 4 -10.80 23.70 -8.48
C PRO A 4 -11.60 22.71 -7.64
N ALA A 5 -11.41 22.78 -6.31
CA ALA A 5 -12.07 21.94 -5.34
C ALA A 5 -13.61 22.05 -5.42
N HIS A 6 -14.28 20.91 -5.52
CA HIS A 6 -15.73 20.82 -5.40
C HIS A 6 -16.16 20.98 -3.93
N PRO A 7 -17.26 21.70 -3.64
CA PRO A 7 -17.76 21.84 -2.27
C PRO A 7 -18.31 20.50 -1.75
N ALA A 8 -17.97 20.19 -0.51
CA ALA A 8 -18.41 19.02 0.22
C ALA A 8 -19.96 18.95 0.27
N ARG A 9 -20.53 17.82 -0.13
CA ARG A 9 -21.95 17.51 0.13
C ARG A 9 -22.07 17.01 1.57
N SER A 10 -22.94 17.66 2.33
CA SER A 10 -23.36 17.23 3.66
C SER A 10 -24.09 15.87 3.55
N HIS A 11 -23.60 14.86 4.24
CA HIS A 11 -24.33 13.62 4.48
C HIS A 11 -25.07 13.71 5.80
N ASP A 12 -26.34 14.04 5.73
CA ASP A 12 -27.30 13.78 6.80
C ASP A 12 -27.82 12.34 6.69
N GLY A 13 -27.81 11.65 7.80
CA GLY A 13 -28.77 10.59 8.10
C GLY A 13 -28.37 9.16 7.80
N PHE A 14 -27.57 8.53 8.67
CA PHE A 14 -27.61 7.06 8.80
C PHE A 14 -28.28 6.70 10.14
N ARG A 15 -29.56 6.37 10.11
CA ARG A 15 -30.29 5.81 11.24
C ARG A 15 -29.89 4.35 11.44
N GLY A 16 -29.50 4.01 12.66
CA GLY A 16 -29.11 2.68 13.07
C GLY A 16 -30.20 1.65 12.87
N GLY A 17 -29.90 0.63 12.08
CA GLY A 17 -30.64 -0.61 11.94
C GLY A 17 -30.10 -1.68 12.88
N ASN A 18 -30.97 -2.13 13.77
CA ASN A 18 -30.70 -3.15 14.78
C ASN A 18 -30.63 -4.53 14.11
N LEU A 19 -29.43 -5.07 13.86
CA LEU A 19 -29.26 -6.45 13.38
C LEU A 19 -29.05 -7.39 14.58
N ARG A 20 -30.17 -7.91 15.11
CA ARG A 20 -30.18 -9.15 15.88
C ARG A 20 -30.18 -10.30 14.90
N GLY A 21 -29.02 -10.89 14.60
CA GLY A 21 -28.84 -12.11 13.83
C GLY A 21 -28.42 -13.26 14.73
N VAL A 22 -29.26 -14.22 14.85
CA VAL A 22 -29.28 -15.51 15.52
C VAL A 22 -27.95 -16.24 15.37
N LEU A 23 -27.20 -16.43 16.46
CA LEU A 23 -26.20 -17.47 16.57
C LEU A 23 -26.81 -18.67 17.31
N HIS A 24 -26.91 -19.81 16.62
CA HIS A 24 -27.18 -21.09 17.25
C HIS A 24 -25.92 -21.57 18.02
N PRO A 25 -26.01 -21.90 19.29
CA PRO A 25 -24.93 -22.57 19.98
C PRO A 25 -24.97 -24.07 19.70
N SER A 26 -23.91 -24.61 19.13
CA SER A 26 -23.63 -26.03 19.20
C SER A 26 -23.05 -26.34 20.58
N ALA A 27 -23.65 -27.26 21.26
CA ALA A 27 -23.24 -27.73 22.58
C ALA A 27 -21.88 -28.43 22.50
N ASN A 28 -20.91 -28.08 23.37
CA ASN A 28 -20.44 -28.99 24.39
C ASN A 28 -19.21 -28.53 25.16
N ASP A 29 -19.22 -28.95 26.38
CA ASP A 29 -18.22 -29.12 27.43
C ASP A 29 -17.94 -27.92 28.34
N GLY A 30 -18.56 -28.11 29.52
CA GLY A 30 -18.38 -27.28 30.68
C GLY A 30 -16.97 -27.37 31.26
N THR A 31 -16.16 -26.39 30.91
CA THR A 31 -15.16 -25.75 31.76
C THR A 31 -14.86 -24.40 31.16
N THR A 32 -15.79 -23.46 31.26
CA THR A 32 -15.45 -22.05 31.06
C THR A 32 -14.59 -21.60 32.22
N VAL A 33 -13.27 -21.73 32.08
CA VAL A 33 -12.34 -20.95 32.87
C VAL A 33 -12.48 -19.51 32.42
N ASN A 34 -13.44 -18.83 33.06
CA ASN A 34 -13.62 -17.39 32.87
C ASN A 34 -12.56 -16.67 33.69
N THR A 35 -11.29 -16.86 33.32
CA THR A 35 -10.19 -16.08 33.85
C THR A 35 -10.36 -14.67 33.32
N PRO A 36 -10.55 -13.65 34.15
CA PRO A 36 -10.58 -12.27 33.69
C PRO A 36 -9.28 -12.01 32.93
N ILE A 37 -9.39 -11.51 31.70
CA ILE A 37 -8.23 -11.09 30.95
C ILE A 37 -7.63 -9.91 31.70
N ASP A 38 -6.46 -10.13 32.31
CA ASP A 38 -5.73 -9.07 32.99
C ASP A 38 -5.05 -8.15 31.97
N PRO A 39 -5.51 -6.89 31.83
CA PRO A 39 -4.89 -5.95 30.92
C PRO A 39 -3.41 -5.66 31.21
N ALA A 40 -2.94 -5.91 32.44
CA ALA A 40 -1.55 -5.74 32.83
C ALA A 40 -0.62 -6.81 32.19
N GLN A 41 -1.18 -7.90 31.67
CA GLN A 41 -0.43 -8.94 30.92
C GLN A 41 -0.33 -8.66 29.44
N TRP A 42 -0.93 -7.59 28.95
CA TRP A 42 -0.75 -7.16 27.56
C TRP A 42 0.63 -6.54 27.38
N THR A 43 1.60 -7.38 27.03
CA THR A 43 2.90 -6.88 26.62
C THR A 43 2.75 -6.23 25.24
N CYS A 44 2.94 -4.92 25.16
CA CYS A 44 3.14 -4.28 23.86
C CYS A 44 4.32 -4.97 23.16
N PRO A 45 4.23 -5.23 21.85
CA PRO A 45 5.36 -5.77 21.10
C PRO A 45 6.59 -4.91 21.37
N THR A 46 7.73 -5.56 21.58
CA THR A 46 9.01 -4.90 21.84
C THR A 46 9.29 -3.83 20.79
N PRO A 47 9.70 -2.61 21.17
CA PRO A 47 10.07 -1.56 20.21
C PRO A 47 11.06 -2.08 19.18
N THR A 48 10.95 -1.63 17.93
CA THR A 48 11.78 -2.06 16.80
C THR A 48 13.26 -1.76 17.00
N SER A 49 13.58 -0.73 17.77
CA SER A 49 14.96 -0.37 18.16
C SER A 49 15.73 -1.47 18.88
N LEU A 50 15.03 -2.53 19.34
CA LEU A 50 15.63 -3.70 19.98
C LEU A 50 15.74 -4.92 19.04
N ARG A 51 15.31 -4.82 17.78
CA ARG A 51 15.45 -5.91 16.81
C ARG A 51 16.69 -5.70 15.96
N PRO A 52 17.66 -6.63 15.98
CA PRO A 52 18.88 -6.49 15.20
C PRO A 52 18.69 -6.75 13.70
N GLU A 53 17.55 -7.31 13.29
CA GLU A 53 17.30 -7.76 11.93
C GLU A 53 15.95 -7.25 11.39
N VAL A 54 15.90 -7.08 10.08
CA VAL A 54 14.65 -6.76 9.37
C VAL A 54 13.73 -7.98 9.39
N VAL A 55 12.47 -7.76 9.73
CA VAL A 55 11.41 -8.79 9.68
C VAL A 55 10.30 -8.37 8.73
N LEU A 56 9.47 -9.33 8.30
CA LEU A 56 8.40 -9.11 7.32
C LEU A 56 7.47 -7.92 7.68
N GLY A 57 7.19 -7.73 8.97
CA GLY A 57 6.35 -6.61 9.44
C GLY A 57 6.91 -5.22 9.18
N HIS A 58 8.21 -5.08 8.86
CA HIS A 58 8.80 -3.79 8.46
C HIS A 58 8.35 -3.35 7.07
N GLY A 59 7.86 -4.27 6.22
CA GLY A 59 7.30 -3.96 4.90
C GLY A 59 5.77 -3.88 4.87
N GLY A 60 5.09 -4.02 6.00
CA GLY A 60 3.62 -4.13 6.06
C GLY A 60 2.85 -2.82 6.16
N GLY A 61 3.48 -1.65 6.02
CA GLY A 61 2.83 -0.33 6.08
C GLY A 61 2.36 0.09 7.48
N GLY A 62 2.66 -0.71 8.53
CA GLY A 62 2.22 -0.46 9.90
C GLY A 62 3.28 0.23 10.77
N ARG A 63 3.13 0.09 12.10
CA ARG A 63 4.03 0.70 13.08
C ARG A 63 5.50 0.33 12.86
N LEU A 64 5.80 -0.93 12.54
CA LEU A 64 7.19 -1.37 12.29
C LEU A 64 7.80 -0.67 11.07
N THR A 65 7.03 -0.45 10.02
CA THR A 65 7.46 0.32 8.85
C THR A 65 7.74 1.78 9.23
N ALA A 66 6.83 2.41 9.96
CA ALA A 66 7.01 3.79 10.42
C ALA A 66 8.26 3.95 11.31
N GLU A 67 8.50 3.01 12.23
CA GLU A 67 9.68 2.98 13.08
C GLU A 67 10.98 2.78 12.26
N LEU A 68 10.97 1.90 11.25
CA LEU A 68 12.09 1.71 10.33
C LEU A 68 12.40 3.01 9.54
N ILE A 69 11.37 3.64 9.00
CA ILE A 69 11.51 4.89 8.25
C ILE A 69 12.10 5.98 9.16
N SER A 70 11.55 6.16 10.35
CA SER A 70 11.97 7.23 11.26
C SER A 70 13.35 7.01 11.88
N SER A 71 13.76 5.75 12.10
CA SER A 71 15.02 5.42 12.77
C SER A 71 16.20 5.19 11.83
N VAL A 72 15.94 4.80 10.58
CA VAL A 72 17.01 4.43 9.62
C VAL A 72 16.99 5.33 8.40
N PHE A 73 15.87 5.43 7.68
CA PHE A 73 15.85 6.09 6.38
C PHE A 73 15.83 7.62 6.50
N LEU A 74 14.98 8.18 7.33
CA LEU A 74 14.91 9.64 7.50
C LEU A 74 16.23 10.25 8.01
N PRO A 75 16.92 9.71 9.02
CA PRO A 75 18.20 10.27 9.45
C PRO A 75 19.27 10.28 8.35
N ALA A 76 19.24 9.28 7.45
CA ALA A 76 20.22 9.15 6.39
C ALA A 76 19.89 9.96 5.11
N LEU A 77 18.61 10.08 4.77
CA LEU A 77 18.14 10.62 3.50
C LEU A 77 17.36 11.93 3.64
N ASN A 78 17.28 12.49 4.85
CA ASN A 78 16.38 13.58 5.20
C ASN A 78 16.57 14.83 4.31
N ASN A 79 15.42 15.31 3.85
CA ASN A 79 15.28 16.61 3.20
C ASN A 79 13.84 17.13 3.45
N PRO A 80 13.55 18.41 3.21
CA PRO A 80 12.25 19.00 3.51
C PRO A 80 11.05 18.34 2.80
N LEU A 81 11.27 17.71 1.66
CA LEU A 81 10.22 17.01 0.91
C LEU A 81 9.97 15.61 1.50
N LEU A 82 11.02 14.83 1.71
CA LEU A 82 10.92 13.48 2.28
C LEU A 82 10.37 13.50 3.72
N ALA A 83 10.69 14.55 4.48
CA ALA A 83 10.21 14.70 5.86
C ALA A 83 8.68 14.81 5.98
N GLN A 84 7.97 15.11 4.90
CA GLN A 84 6.51 15.15 4.89
C GLN A 84 5.89 13.76 4.98
N GLN A 85 6.61 12.71 4.60
CA GLN A 85 6.16 11.30 4.61
C GLN A 85 4.78 11.11 3.96
N ALA A 86 4.52 11.82 2.87
CA ALA A 86 3.29 11.72 2.10
C ALA A 86 3.40 10.59 1.06
N ASP A 87 2.26 10.09 0.55
CA ASP A 87 2.19 9.06 -0.48
C ASP A 87 2.87 9.50 -1.79
N SER A 88 2.84 10.80 -2.06
CA SER A 88 3.56 11.41 -3.18
C SER A 88 4.10 12.78 -2.80
N THR A 89 5.13 13.22 -3.51
CA THR A 89 5.78 14.53 -3.29
C THR A 89 5.51 15.46 -4.46
N VAL A 90 5.12 16.70 -4.18
CA VAL A 90 4.98 17.75 -5.19
C VAL A 90 6.28 18.53 -5.29
N VAL A 91 6.87 18.52 -6.48
CA VAL A 91 8.09 19.25 -6.80
C VAL A 91 7.81 20.36 -7.81
N LEU A 92 8.59 21.46 -7.74
CA LEU A 92 8.54 22.52 -8.72
C LEU A 92 9.61 22.29 -9.78
N VAL A 93 9.22 22.27 -11.05
CA VAL A 93 10.13 22.20 -12.20
C VAL A 93 9.82 23.40 -13.11
N GLY A 94 10.63 24.43 -13.01
CA GLY A 94 10.27 25.74 -13.58
C GLY A 94 9.00 26.27 -12.93
N ASP A 95 8.01 26.62 -13.74
CA ASP A 95 6.69 27.11 -13.28
C ASP A 95 5.64 25.99 -13.13
N GLN A 96 6.05 24.72 -13.31
CA GLN A 96 5.15 23.58 -13.26
C GLN A 96 5.25 22.85 -11.91
N GLN A 97 4.11 22.45 -11.37
CA GLN A 97 4.05 21.54 -10.23
C GLN A 97 3.91 20.11 -10.75
N LEU A 98 4.82 19.24 -10.33
CA LEU A 98 4.80 17.81 -10.65
C LEU A 98 4.68 17.00 -9.37
N ALA A 99 3.72 16.08 -9.32
CA ALA A 99 3.67 15.06 -8.28
C ALA A 99 4.54 13.87 -8.69
N PHE A 100 5.33 13.36 -7.76
CA PHE A 100 6.22 12.23 -7.95
C PHE A 100 6.06 11.23 -6.81
N THR A 101 5.94 9.96 -7.18
CA THR A 101 5.91 8.83 -6.24
C THR A 101 6.71 7.66 -6.78
N THR A 102 7.03 6.71 -5.91
CA THR A 102 7.56 5.40 -6.26
C THR A 102 6.99 4.37 -5.30
N ASP A 103 6.59 3.23 -5.84
CA ASP A 103 6.06 2.13 -5.07
C ASP A 103 6.67 0.80 -5.52
N SER A 104 6.65 -0.20 -4.66
CA SER A 104 7.19 -1.53 -4.91
C SER A 104 6.17 -2.58 -4.47
N PHE A 105 5.99 -3.60 -5.27
CA PHE A 105 4.98 -4.63 -5.03
C PHE A 105 5.62 -6.00 -4.90
N VAL A 106 5.30 -6.67 -3.80
CA VAL A 106 5.64 -8.07 -3.53
C VAL A 106 4.35 -8.75 -3.08
N VAL A 107 3.82 -9.65 -3.90
CA VAL A 107 2.59 -10.37 -3.59
C VAL A 107 2.72 -11.85 -3.97
N HIS A 108 2.16 -12.72 -3.15
CA HIS A 108 2.06 -14.14 -3.43
C HIS A 108 0.66 -14.65 -3.04
N PRO A 109 -0.05 -15.36 -3.94
CA PRO A 109 0.32 -15.71 -5.33
C PRO A 109 0.35 -14.48 -6.25
N LEU A 110 1.10 -14.55 -7.37
CA LEU A 110 1.22 -13.45 -8.34
C LEU A 110 -0.11 -13.13 -9.04
N PHE A 111 -0.96 -14.14 -9.22
CA PHE A 111 -2.33 -14.02 -9.72
C PHE A 111 -3.30 -14.37 -8.59
N PHE A 112 -4.27 -13.53 -8.32
CA PHE A 112 -5.22 -13.69 -7.23
C PHE A 112 -6.64 -13.30 -7.66
N PRO A 113 -7.69 -13.64 -6.92
CA PRO A 113 -9.04 -13.23 -7.26
C PRO A 113 -9.16 -11.71 -7.36
N GLY A 114 -9.53 -11.23 -8.53
CA GLY A 114 -9.71 -9.79 -8.79
C GLY A 114 -8.51 -9.08 -9.39
N GLY A 115 -7.36 -9.74 -9.57
CA GLY A 115 -6.18 -9.11 -10.19
C GLY A 115 -4.91 -9.95 -10.18
N ASP A 116 -3.82 -9.30 -10.41
CA ASP A 116 -2.47 -9.84 -10.36
C ASP A 116 -1.47 -8.74 -9.98
N ILE A 117 -0.19 -9.12 -9.79
CA ILE A 117 0.86 -8.17 -9.43
C ILE A 117 1.03 -7.05 -10.46
N GLY A 118 0.76 -7.30 -11.74
CA GLY A 118 0.89 -6.30 -12.82
C GLY A 118 -0.18 -5.22 -12.71
N SER A 119 -1.45 -5.61 -12.60
CA SER A 119 -2.56 -4.67 -12.39
C SER A 119 -2.43 -3.94 -11.05
N LEU A 120 -2.01 -4.63 -9.99
CA LEU A 120 -1.78 -4.04 -8.67
C LEU A 120 -0.70 -2.96 -8.72
N ALA A 121 0.41 -3.20 -9.40
CA ALA A 121 1.51 -2.25 -9.51
C ALA A 121 1.09 -0.94 -10.19
N VAL A 122 0.30 -1.02 -11.26
CA VAL A 122 -0.21 0.16 -11.95
C VAL A 122 -1.20 0.93 -11.06
N HIS A 123 -2.23 0.24 -10.56
CA HIS A 123 -3.30 0.91 -9.83
C HIS A 123 -2.83 1.45 -8.48
N GLY A 124 -1.93 0.75 -7.77
CA GLY A 124 -1.37 1.23 -6.50
C GLY A 124 -0.58 2.52 -6.67
N THR A 125 0.33 2.55 -7.65
CA THR A 125 1.14 3.76 -7.93
C THR A 125 0.29 4.94 -8.41
N VAL A 126 -0.72 4.68 -9.25
CA VAL A 126 -1.68 5.72 -9.69
C VAL A 126 -2.50 6.25 -8.51
N ASN A 127 -2.86 5.38 -7.56
CA ASN A 127 -3.58 5.78 -6.36
C ASN A 127 -2.79 6.75 -5.48
N ASP A 128 -1.49 6.56 -5.31
CA ASP A 128 -0.61 7.49 -4.58
C ASP A 128 -0.61 8.89 -5.19
N LEU A 129 -0.57 8.99 -6.52
CA LEU A 129 -0.70 10.27 -7.22
C LEU A 129 -2.10 10.87 -7.03
N ALA A 130 -3.14 10.06 -7.04
CA ALA A 130 -4.52 10.52 -6.82
C ALA A 130 -4.73 11.08 -5.41
N CYS A 131 -4.02 10.56 -4.38
CA CYS A 131 -4.06 11.09 -3.02
C CYS A 131 -3.60 12.56 -2.94
N SER A 132 -2.72 13.00 -3.83
CA SER A 132 -2.30 14.41 -3.95
C SER A 132 -3.12 15.23 -4.95
N GLY A 133 -4.16 14.65 -5.57
CA GLY A 133 -4.99 15.29 -6.58
C GLY A 133 -4.27 15.48 -7.92
N ALA A 134 -3.20 14.74 -8.17
CA ALA A 134 -2.44 14.81 -9.40
C ALA A 134 -3.05 13.91 -10.49
N GLU A 135 -2.93 14.34 -11.74
CA GLU A 135 -3.25 13.54 -12.92
C GLU A 135 -2.01 12.70 -13.28
N PRO A 136 -2.09 11.35 -13.30
CA PRO A 136 -0.98 10.50 -13.68
C PRO A 136 -0.70 10.66 -15.18
N LEU A 137 0.57 10.86 -15.54
CA LEU A 137 0.99 11.03 -16.95
C LEU A 137 1.83 9.85 -17.42
N TYR A 138 2.85 9.49 -16.64
CA TYR A 138 3.83 8.48 -17.00
C TYR A 138 4.17 7.59 -15.82
N LEU A 139 4.51 6.34 -16.12
CA LEU A 139 5.08 5.39 -15.19
C LEU A 139 6.45 4.91 -15.68
N SER A 140 7.32 4.59 -14.75
CA SER A 140 8.44 3.68 -14.98
C SER A 140 8.18 2.36 -14.28
N ALA A 141 8.59 1.23 -14.88
CA ALA A 141 8.40 -0.10 -14.32
C ALA A 141 9.75 -0.80 -14.15
N ALA A 142 10.11 -1.12 -12.90
CA ALA A 142 11.28 -1.92 -12.61
C ALA A 142 10.87 -3.33 -12.17
N PHE A 143 11.53 -4.35 -12.73
CA PHE A 143 11.27 -5.75 -12.44
C PHE A 143 12.48 -6.36 -11.74
N ILE A 144 12.26 -6.95 -10.57
CA ILE A 144 13.20 -7.83 -9.90
C ILE A 144 12.60 -9.23 -10.01
N ILE A 145 13.23 -10.09 -10.81
CA ILE A 145 12.67 -11.37 -11.23
C ILE A 145 13.47 -12.50 -10.60
N GLU A 146 12.77 -13.45 -10.00
CA GLU A 146 13.42 -14.65 -9.47
C GLU A 146 13.85 -15.59 -10.62
N GLU A 147 15.09 -16.09 -10.55
CA GLU A 147 15.56 -17.10 -11.49
C GLU A 147 14.63 -18.32 -11.50
N GLY A 148 14.27 -18.79 -12.68
CA GLY A 148 13.33 -19.91 -12.84
C GLY A 148 11.88 -19.52 -13.05
N MET A 149 11.52 -18.22 -12.99
CA MET A 149 10.20 -17.77 -13.38
C MET A 149 9.92 -18.10 -14.85
N SER A 150 8.73 -18.64 -15.16
CA SER A 150 8.38 -18.94 -16.55
C SER A 150 8.16 -17.67 -17.37
N MET A 151 8.62 -17.67 -18.62
CA MET A 151 8.40 -16.56 -19.56
C MET A 151 6.92 -16.30 -19.83
N ASP A 152 6.07 -17.35 -19.81
CA ASP A 152 4.62 -17.22 -19.93
C ASP A 152 4.02 -16.43 -18.77
N THR A 153 4.43 -16.72 -17.54
CA THR A 153 4.02 -15.97 -16.34
C THR A 153 4.41 -14.49 -16.46
N LEU A 154 5.65 -14.22 -16.86
CA LEU A 154 6.14 -12.87 -17.04
C LEU A 154 5.38 -12.12 -18.14
N SER A 155 5.10 -12.78 -19.28
CA SER A 155 4.32 -12.21 -20.38
C SER A 155 2.92 -11.81 -19.92
N ARG A 156 2.21 -12.68 -19.20
CA ARG A 156 0.88 -12.42 -18.67
C ARG A 156 0.87 -11.23 -17.69
N ILE A 157 1.90 -11.10 -16.86
CA ILE A 157 2.04 -9.95 -15.95
C ILE A 157 2.22 -8.66 -16.77
N ALA A 158 3.07 -8.67 -17.79
CA ALA A 158 3.30 -7.51 -18.65
C ALA A 158 2.04 -7.10 -19.44
N GLU A 159 1.27 -8.08 -19.93
CA GLU A 159 -0.02 -7.85 -20.59
C GLU A 159 -1.04 -7.20 -19.64
N SER A 160 -1.11 -7.71 -18.41
CA SER A 160 -1.98 -7.15 -17.37
C SER A 160 -1.59 -5.71 -17.01
N MET A 161 -0.28 -5.43 -16.86
CA MET A 161 0.22 -4.07 -16.66
C MET A 161 -0.17 -3.14 -17.81
N SER A 162 -0.03 -3.61 -19.05
CA SER A 162 -0.41 -2.86 -20.24
C SER A 162 -1.90 -2.52 -20.25
N ALA A 163 -2.76 -3.49 -19.94
CA ALA A 163 -4.20 -3.28 -19.86
C ALA A 163 -4.58 -2.30 -18.75
N ALA A 164 -4.00 -2.44 -17.55
CA ALA A 164 -4.24 -1.54 -16.43
C ALA A 164 -3.76 -0.11 -16.73
N SER A 165 -2.61 0.03 -17.35
CA SER A 165 -2.02 1.30 -17.81
C SER A 165 -2.93 2.01 -18.81
N ALA A 166 -3.45 1.28 -19.81
CA ALA A 166 -4.41 1.82 -20.77
C ALA A 166 -5.72 2.25 -20.09
N ALA A 167 -6.24 1.46 -19.13
CA ALA A 167 -7.46 1.80 -18.41
C ALA A 167 -7.28 3.03 -17.50
N ALA A 168 -6.09 3.22 -16.92
CA ALA A 168 -5.76 4.38 -16.10
C ALA A 168 -5.38 5.63 -16.94
N GLY A 169 -5.27 5.51 -18.26
CA GLY A 169 -4.88 6.61 -19.14
C GLY A 169 -3.42 7.05 -18.97
N VAL A 170 -2.54 6.17 -18.47
CA VAL A 170 -1.14 6.45 -18.18
C VAL A 170 -0.22 5.61 -19.06
N ALA A 171 0.92 6.14 -19.48
CA ALA A 171 1.88 5.43 -20.31
C ALA A 171 3.10 4.95 -19.50
N ILE A 172 3.50 3.69 -19.70
CA ILE A 172 4.78 3.18 -19.19
C ILE A 172 5.88 3.56 -20.18
N VAL A 173 6.79 4.45 -19.78
CA VAL A 173 7.76 5.10 -20.69
C VAL A 173 9.21 4.73 -20.39
N ALA A 174 9.49 4.10 -19.26
CA ALA A 174 10.83 3.68 -18.86
C ALA A 174 10.76 2.43 -17.99
N GLY A 175 11.88 1.75 -17.82
CA GLY A 175 11.94 0.58 -16.96
C GLY A 175 13.35 0.05 -16.74
N ASP A 176 13.47 -0.92 -15.84
CA ASP A 176 14.69 -1.69 -15.57
C ASP A 176 14.32 -3.13 -15.27
N THR A 177 15.27 -4.06 -15.45
CA THR A 177 15.08 -5.47 -15.15
C THR A 177 16.34 -6.04 -14.50
N LYS A 178 16.15 -6.76 -13.40
CA LYS A 178 17.17 -7.54 -12.70
C LYS A 178 16.68 -8.97 -12.48
N VAL A 179 17.60 -9.91 -12.50
CA VAL A 179 17.39 -11.34 -12.17
C VAL A 179 18.31 -11.72 -11.03
#